data_1dd2fb1976770f4882b7504dd60b5232
#
_entry.id   1dd2fb1976770f4882b7504dd60b5232
#
_cell.length_a   1.000
_cell.length_b   1.000
_cell.length_c   1.000
_cell.angle_alpha   90.00
_cell.angle_beta   90.00
_cell.angle_gamma   90.00
#
_symmetry.space_group_name_H-M   'P 1'
#
loop_
_entity.id
_entity.type
_entity.pdbx_description
1 polymer ?
#
loop_
_entity_poly.entity_id
_entity_poly.type
_entity_poly.pdbx_seq_one_letter_code
_entity_poly.pdbx_strand_id
1 'polypeptide(L)'
;MRLKALLPDMDGKQIYVRSEQEQKICFVLSSLGVQFRYEEPYEYPVADAMHSQYKPDFSIHFKCNGKPQRLYLEHFGVDEHGLVPAWFAKDRNISYEEANQKYNDGITWKRAAHEKFGTRLITTSSVDFYRSDIRETLKQLLLKAGVPLQERTDVELYSMVLPEGSKQEKAFIRLIATFVTLLKSSCRSLKDVLKQTDEADDRRSEFVVKNIFRPVYERYAEALRSSGQIDFTDAILQATELCRATHPVSYEYIIVDEFQDISVDRYNFLIALREGNPPAKLYCVGDDWQSIYRFSGSDMALFNDFARFFGPTEINKIETIYRFGEPLVGLSARFIQRNTAQIKKNIRPFSGQMKTELSFQAYDRNSYCNVIVQLIASIPADKS
;
A
#
# COMPACT_ATOMS: atom_id res chain seq x y z
N MET A 1 -7.56 8.59 -18.22
CA MET A 1 -7.29 7.22 -17.70
C MET A 1 -8.54 6.76 -16.96
N ARG A 2 -9.07 5.54 -17.18
CA ARG A 2 -10.23 5.03 -16.41
C ARG A 2 -9.76 4.38 -15.11
N LEU A 3 -10.48 4.60 -14.02
CA LEU A 3 -10.20 4.04 -12.71
C LEU A 3 -10.97 2.72 -12.52
N LYS A 4 -10.34 1.72 -11.94
CA LYS A 4 -11.00 0.47 -11.59
C LYS A 4 -11.88 0.66 -10.36
N ALA A 5 -13.17 0.36 -10.43
CA ALA A 5 -14.03 0.31 -9.26
C ALA A 5 -13.64 -0.84 -8.33
N LEU A 6 -13.85 -0.67 -7.01
CA LEU A 6 -13.50 -1.67 -6.00
C LEU A 6 -14.38 -2.92 -6.12
N LEU A 7 -15.65 -2.74 -6.47
CA LEU A 7 -16.64 -3.80 -6.57
C LEU A 7 -17.18 -3.90 -8.01
N PRO A 8 -17.59 -5.09 -8.44
CA PRO A 8 -18.21 -5.30 -9.75
C PRO A 8 -19.65 -4.76 -9.77
N ASP A 9 -20.25 -4.70 -10.95
CA ASP A 9 -21.67 -4.42 -11.12
C ASP A 9 -22.58 -5.62 -10.76
N MET A 10 -23.89 -5.47 -10.96
CA MET A 10 -24.86 -6.52 -10.63
C MET A 10 -24.69 -7.82 -11.41
N ASP A 11 -24.00 -7.80 -12.55
CA ASP A 11 -23.71 -8.97 -13.38
C ASP A 11 -22.33 -9.58 -13.06
N GLY A 12 -21.65 -9.08 -12.03
CA GLY A 12 -20.30 -9.50 -11.67
C GLY A 12 -19.19 -8.94 -12.57
N LYS A 13 -19.52 -8.00 -13.46
CA LYS A 13 -18.57 -7.41 -14.40
C LYS A 13 -17.73 -6.33 -13.73
N GLN A 14 -16.42 -6.39 -13.94
CA GLN A 14 -15.50 -5.36 -13.47
C GLN A 14 -15.77 -4.02 -14.13
N ILE A 15 -15.99 -2.99 -13.34
CA ILE A 15 -16.28 -1.63 -13.78
C ILE A 15 -15.00 -0.81 -13.86
N TYR A 16 -14.90 0.04 -14.89
CA TYR A 16 -13.87 1.06 -15.06
C TYR A 16 -14.53 2.42 -15.25
N VAL A 17 -14.47 3.25 -14.22
CA VAL A 17 -15.11 4.56 -14.14
C VAL A 17 -14.21 5.69 -14.64
N ARG A 18 -14.78 6.87 -14.89
CA ARG A 18 -14.07 8.03 -15.43
C ARG A 18 -13.47 8.93 -14.36
N SER A 19 -14.00 8.89 -13.12
CA SER A 19 -13.56 9.77 -12.04
C SER A 19 -13.52 9.04 -10.68
N GLU A 20 -12.79 9.62 -9.72
CA GLU A 20 -12.77 9.15 -8.32
C GLU A 20 -14.14 9.29 -7.65
N GLN A 21 -14.90 10.31 -8.04
CA GLN A 21 -16.25 10.53 -7.52
C GLN A 21 -17.20 9.41 -7.97
N GLU A 22 -17.16 9.02 -9.24
CA GLU A 22 -17.92 7.87 -9.74
C GLU A 22 -17.46 6.55 -9.08
N GLN A 23 -16.15 6.38 -8.84
CA GLN A 23 -15.63 5.21 -8.10
C GLN A 23 -16.24 5.12 -6.70
N LYS A 24 -16.34 6.25 -6.00
CA LYS A 24 -16.95 6.32 -4.67
C LYS A 24 -18.44 6.07 -4.73
N ILE A 25 -19.16 6.58 -5.74
CA ILE A 25 -20.58 6.28 -5.98
C ILE A 25 -20.81 4.78 -6.18
N CYS A 26 -19.98 4.11 -7.03
CA CYS A 26 -20.04 2.65 -7.20
C CYS A 26 -19.95 1.91 -5.85
N PHE A 27 -19.00 2.30 -5.01
CA PHE A 27 -18.81 1.69 -3.70
C PHE A 27 -20.02 1.93 -2.79
N VAL A 28 -20.54 3.16 -2.75
CA VAL A 28 -21.71 3.52 -1.94
C VAL A 28 -22.95 2.75 -2.38
N LEU A 29 -23.25 2.69 -3.69
CA LEU A 29 -24.37 1.91 -4.22
C LEU A 29 -24.26 0.44 -3.82
N SER A 30 -23.07 -0.14 -3.97
CA SER A 30 -22.80 -1.53 -3.54
C SER A 30 -22.97 -1.70 -2.04
N SER A 31 -22.52 -0.74 -1.21
CA SER A 31 -22.64 -0.80 0.25
C SER A 31 -24.11 -0.70 0.72
N LEU A 32 -24.94 0.01 -0.03
CA LEU A 32 -26.38 0.10 0.21
C LEU A 32 -27.17 -1.10 -0.35
N GLY A 33 -26.48 -2.09 -0.93
CA GLY A 33 -27.11 -3.28 -1.52
C GLY A 33 -27.87 -3.02 -2.82
N VAL A 34 -27.60 -1.89 -3.47
CA VAL A 34 -28.27 -1.48 -4.71
C VAL A 34 -27.70 -2.25 -5.90
N GLN A 35 -28.58 -2.78 -6.71
CA GLN A 35 -28.19 -3.42 -7.99
C GLN A 35 -28.11 -2.38 -9.10
N PHE A 36 -26.97 -2.26 -9.77
CA PHE A 36 -26.76 -1.27 -10.82
C PHE A 36 -25.84 -1.78 -11.94
N ARG A 37 -25.95 -1.13 -13.09
CA ARG A 37 -25.00 -1.24 -14.21
C ARG A 37 -24.39 0.13 -14.50
N TYR A 38 -23.12 0.15 -14.83
CA TYR A 38 -22.40 1.36 -15.19
C TYR A 38 -22.37 1.55 -16.70
N GLU A 39 -22.68 2.77 -17.20
CA GLU A 39 -22.74 3.13 -18.62
C GLU A 39 -23.60 2.17 -19.47
N GLU A 40 -24.69 1.62 -18.92
CA GLU A 40 -25.66 0.85 -19.69
C GLU A 40 -26.33 1.75 -20.73
N PRO A 41 -26.48 1.31 -22.00
CA PRO A 41 -27.20 2.12 -22.98
C PRO A 41 -28.61 2.44 -22.53
N TYR A 42 -29.02 3.72 -22.68
CA TYR A 42 -30.37 4.16 -22.36
C TYR A 42 -31.39 3.40 -23.22
N GLU A 43 -32.49 3.00 -22.62
CA GLU A 43 -33.48 2.10 -23.26
C GLU A 43 -34.22 2.71 -24.46
N TYR A 44 -34.21 4.03 -24.60
CA TYR A 44 -34.81 4.72 -25.73
C TYR A 44 -33.75 5.27 -26.70
N PRO A 45 -34.03 5.26 -28.02
CA PRO A 45 -33.14 5.87 -28.99
C PRO A 45 -33.19 7.40 -28.87
N VAL A 46 -32.07 7.99 -28.48
CA VAL A 46 -31.93 9.44 -28.30
C VAL A 46 -30.73 10.01 -29.05
N ALA A 47 -30.05 9.18 -29.84
CA ALA A 47 -28.97 9.63 -30.71
C ALA A 47 -29.51 10.59 -31.77
N ASP A 48 -28.80 11.70 -31.98
CA ASP A 48 -29.08 12.69 -33.02
C ASP A 48 -27.78 13.09 -33.76
N ALA A 49 -27.81 14.10 -34.60
CA ALA A 49 -26.65 14.56 -35.35
C ALA A 49 -25.51 15.09 -34.47
N MET A 50 -25.81 15.51 -33.24
CA MET A 50 -24.85 16.08 -32.31
C MET A 50 -24.50 15.16 -31.11
N HIS A 51 -25.36 14.20 -30.82
CA HIS A 51 -25.22 13.32 -29.66
C HIS A 51 -25.25 11.85 -30.03
N SER A 52 -24.28 11.09 -29.56
CA SER A 52 -24.31 9.62 -29.61
C SER A 52 -25.42 9.05 -28.71
N GLN A 53 -25.72 7.75 -28.86
CA GLN A 53 -26.64 7.06 -27.96
C GLN A 53 -26.24 7.27 -26.52
N TYR A 54 -27.21 7.74 -25.73
CA TYR A 54 -27.02 8.06 -24.32
C TYR A 54 -26.69 6.82 -23.48
N LYS A 55 -25.77 7.01 -22.57
CA LYS A 55 -25.41 6.02 -21.56
C LYS A 55 -25.35 6.75 -20.23
N PRO A 56 -26.41 6.61 -19.40
CA PRO A 56 -26.38 7.14 -18.04
C PRO A 56 -25.22 6.59 -17.25
N ASP A 57 -24.69 7.38 -16.32
CA ASP A 57 -23.56 6.91 -15.49
C ASP A 57 -23.95 5.64 -14.74
N PHE A 58 -25.17 5.57 -14.18
CA PHE A 58 -25.67 4.37 -13.51
C PHE A 58 -27.13 4.09 -13.83
N SER A 59 -27.43 2.86 -14.20
CA SER A 59 -28.77 2.30 -14.33
C SER A 59 -29.06 1.41 -13.13
N ILE A 60 -29.96 1.82 -12.25
CA ILE A 60 -30.33 1.13 -11.01
C ILE A 60 -31.55 0.25 -11.29
N HIS A 61 -31.44 -1.04 -10.99
CA HIS A 61 -32.48 -2.04 -11.22
C HIS A 61 -33.05 -2.52 -9.88
N PHE A 62 -34.36 -2.46 -9.71
CA PHE A 62 -35.01 -2.91 -8.48
C PHE A 62 -36.44 -3.41 -8.74
N LYS A 63 -37.06 -4.05 -7.76
CA LYS A 63 -38.47 -4.46 -7.83
C LYS A 63 -39.28 -3.63 -6.86
N CYS A 64 -40.42 -3.10 -7.34
CA CYS A 64 -41.41 -2.43 -6.51
C CYS A 64 -42.73 -3.14 -6.69
N ASN A 65 -43.35 -3.65 -5.62
CA ASN A 65 -44.58 -4.45 -5.66
C ASN A 65 -44.50 -5.63 -6.67
N GLY A 66 -43.34 -6.31 -6.70
CA GLY A 66 -43.08 -7.43 -7.62
C GLY A 66 -42.79 -7.05 -9.07
N LYS A 67 -42.97 -5.81 -9.47
CA LYS A 67 -42.71 -5.34 -10.83
C LYS A 67 -41.30 -4.77 -10.97
N PRO A 68 -40.58 -5.12 -12.05
CA PRO A 68 -39.25 -4.54 -12.29
C PRO A 68 -39.36 -3.03 -12.54
N GLN A 69 -38.45 -2.29 -11.94
CA GLN A 69 -38.34 -0.84 -12.06
C GLN A 69 -36.91 -0.46 -12.41
N ARG A 70 -36.75 0.68 -13.08
CA ARG A 70 -35.47 1.26 -13.40
C ARG A 70 -35.40 2.71 -12.95
N LEU A 71 -34.29 3.09 -12.37
CA LEU A 71 -33.96 4.46 -11.97
C LEU A 71 -32.58 4.78 -12.53
N TYR A 72 -32.40 5.96 -13.07
CA TYR A 72 -31.11 6.43 -13.57
C TYR A 72 -30.47 7.38 -12.58
N LEU A 73 -29.16 7.31 -12.47
CA LEU A 73 -28.36 8.23 -11.67
C LEU A 73 -27.27 8.82 -12.56
N GLU A 74 -27.18 10.15 -12.59
CA GLU A 74 -26.11 10.91 -13.24
C GLU A 74 -25.31 11.65 -12.18
N HIS A 75 -24.00 11.64 -12.37
CA HIS A 75 -23.08 12.43 -11.56
C HIS A 75 -22.47 13.56 -12.38
N PHE A 76 -22.77 14.79 -11.99
CA PHE A 76 -22.27 15.98 -12.69
C PHE A 76 -21.02 16.55 -12.00
N GLY A 77 -19.92 16.62 -12.73
CA GLY A 77 -18.65 17.18 -12.27
C GLY A 77 -18.64 18.71 -12.21
N VAL A 78 -19.67 19.32 -11.63
CA VAL A 78 -19.83 20.78 -11.50
C VAL A 78 -19.85 21.22 -10.04
N ASP A 79 -19.44 22.48 -9.83
CA ASP A 79 -19.53 23.16 -8.54
C ASP A 79 -20.93 23.73 -8.26
N GLU A 80 -21.07 24.51 -7.18
CA GLU A 80 -22.31 25.15 -6.74
C GLU A 80 -22.87 26.18 -7.72
N HIS A 81 -22.03 26.69 -8.60
CA HIS A 81 -22.41 27.65 -9.65
C HIS A 81 -22.66 26.98 -11.00
N GLY A 82 -22.59 25.63 -11.05
CA GLY A 82 -22.72 24.86 -12.29
C GLY A 82 -21.50 24.93 -13.20
N LEU A 83 -20.34 25.28 -12.65
CA LEU A 83 -19.11 25.42 -13.40
C LEU A 83 -18.25 24.16 -13.33
N VAL A 84 -17.65 23.80 -14.45
CA VAL A 84 -16.69 22.69 -14.53
C VAL A 84 -15.32 23.08 -13.94
N PRO A 85 -14.52 22.14 -13.43
CA PRO A 85 -13.15 22.41 -13.00
C PRO A 85 -12.30 22.97 -14.16
N ALA A 86 -11.37 23.89 -13.87
CA ALA A 86 -10.54 24.57 -14.87
C ALA A 86 -9.71 23.60 -15.74
N TRP A 87 -9.28 22.46 -15.20
CA TRP A 87 -8.55 21.44 -15.94
C TRP A 87 -9.37 20.81 -17.08
N PHE A 88 -10.71 20.82 -16.97
CA PHE A 88 -11.61 20.23 -17.97
C PHE A 88 -11.54 21.00 -19.31
N ALA A 89 -11.40 22.32 -19.28
CA ALA A 89 -11.18 23.15 -20.45
C ALA A 89 -9.79 22.94 -21.05
N LYS A 90 -8.77 22.88 -20.17
CA LYS A 90 -7.37 22.69 -20.55
C LYS A 90 -7.14 21.37 -21.27
N ASP A 91 -7.71 20.28 -20.76
CA ASP A 91 -7.57 18.94 -21.35
C ASP A 91 -8.22 18.83 -22.76
N ARG A 92 -9.19 19.70 -23.07
CA ARG A 92 -9.89 19.75 -24.35
C ARG A 92 -9.38 20.83 -25.30
N ASN A 93 -8.46 21.65 -24.82
CA ASN A 93 -7.90 22.78 -25.57
C ASN A 93 -8.98 23.75 -26.09
N ILE A 94 -9.97 24.06 -25.23
CA ILE A 94 -11.07 25.00 -25.50
C ILE A 94 -11.11 26.09 -24.42
N SER A 95 -11.84 27.19 -24.66
CA SER A 95 -12.01 28.21 -23.63
C SER A 95 -12.82 27.70 -22.44
N TYR A 96 -12.63 28.32 -21.28
CA TYR A 96 -13.35 27.92 -20.06
C TYR A 96 -14.86 28.17 -20.19
N GLU A 97 -15.25 29.24 -20.86
CA GLU A 97 -16.66 29.57 -21.15
C GLU A 97 -17.30 28.52 -22.06
N GLU A 98 -16.62 28.16 -23.14
CA GLU A 98 -17.06 27.12 -24.07
C GLU A 98 -17.17 25.76 -23.39
N ALA A 99 -16.24 25.42 -22.51
CA ALA A 99 -16.27 24.19 -21.71
C ALA A 99 -17.50 24.12 -20.82
N ASN A 100 -17.81 25.23 -20.10
CA ASN A 100 -18.97 25.32 -19.23
C ASN A 100 -20.28 25.24 -20.03
N GLN A 101 -20.38 26.01 -21.13
CA GLN A 101 -21.57 26.01 -21.99
C GLN A 101 -21.86 24.60 -22.51
N LYS A 102 -20.87 23.96 -23.12
CA LYS A 102 -21.00 22.63 -23.71
C LYS A 102 -21.36 21.56 -22.68
N TYR A 103 -20.83 21.66 -21.46
CA TYR A 103 -21.13 20.73 -20.38
C TYR A 103 -22.57 20.90 -19.88
N ASN A 104 -23.02 22.13 -19.68
CA ASN A 104 -24.38 22.46 -19.24
C ASN A 104 -25.43 22.15 -20.30
N ASP A 105 -25.12 22.36 -21.58
CA ASP A 105 -25.97 21.91 -22.70
C ASP A 105 -26.17 20.38 -22.65
N GLY A 106 -25.10 19.63 -22.38
CA GLY A 106 -25.16 18.19 -22.18
C GLY A 106 -26.04 17.79 -20.99
N ILE A 107 -25.96 18.49 -19.85
CA ILE A 107 -26.84 18.26 -18.69
C ILE A 107 -28.31 18.49 -19.07
N THR A 108 -28.59 19.59 -19.75
CA THR A 108 -29.93 19.97 -20.20
C THR A 108 -30.49 18.93 -21.15
N TRP A 109 -29.71 18.50 -22.11
CA TRP A 109 -30.11 17.44 -23.06
C TRP A 109 -30.44 16.11 -22.35
N LYS A 110 -29.61 15.68 -21.41
CA LYS A 110 -29.85 14.46 -20.62
C LYS A 110 -31.17 14.54 -19.85
N ARG A 111 -31.43 15.66 -19.15
CA ARG A 111 -32.67 15.89 -18.42
C ARG A 111 -33.91 15.87 -19.33
N ALA A 112 -33.81 16.55 -20.48
CA ALA A 112 -34.88 16.57 -21.48
C ALA A 112 -35.18 15.18 -22.04
N ALA A 113 -34.17 14.34 -22.22
CA ALA A 113 -34.35 12.93 -22.63
C ALA A 113 -35.19 12.14 -21.63
N HIS A 114 -34.88 12.27 -20.33
CA HIS A 114 -35.63 11.60 -19.26
C HIS A 114 -37.08 12.13 -19.14
N GLU A 115 -37.28 13.42 -19.28
CA GLU A 115 -38.60 14.06 -19.26
C GLU A 115 -39.45 13.59 -20.46
N LYS A 116 -38.88 13.60 -21.67
CA LYS A 116 -39.53 13.16 -22.91
C LYS A 116 -40.08 11.74 -22.84
N PHE A 117 -39.31 10.82 -22.23
CA PHE A 117 -39.69 9.42 -22.15
C PHE A 117 -40.29 9.01 -20.79
N GLY A 118 -40.51 9.97 -19.89
CA GLY A 118 -41.11 9.73 -18.57
C GLY A 118 -40.28 8.80 -17.68
N THR A 119 -38.95 8.74 -17.90
CA THR A 119 -38.06 7.91 -17.09
C THR A 119 -37.56 8.68 -15.87
N ARG A 120 -37.21 7.94 -14.83
CA ARG A 120 -36.84 8.51 -13.53
C ARG A 120 -35.34 8.74 -13.45
N LEU A 121 -34.95 9.98 -13.14
CA LEU A 121 -33.57 10.40 -12.99
C LEU A 121 -33.35 11.00 -11.60
N ILE A 122 -32.30 10.58 -10.92
CA ILE A 122 -31.71 11.29 -9.78
C ILE A 122 -30.33 11.77 -10.17
N THR A 123 -29.87 12.85 -9.56
CA THR A 123 -28.59 13.46 -9.90
C THR A 123 -27.78 13.77 -8.65
N THR A 124 -26.47 13.64 -8.76
CA THR A 124 -25.50 14.13 -7.80
C THR A 124 -24.52 15.06 -8.51
N SER A 125 -23.82 15.89 -7.74
CA SER A 125 -22.78 16.79 -8.25
C SER A 125 -21.51 16.71 -7.41
N SER A 126 -20.45 17.36 -7.85
CA SER A 126 -19.24 17.48 -7.04
C SER A 126 -19.48 18.15 -5.70
N VAL A 127 -20.49 19.01 -5.58
CA VAL A 127 -20.85 19.68 -4.33
C VAL A 127 -21.23 18.69 -3.23
N ASP A 128 -21.91 17.60 -3.58
CA ASP A 128 -22.35 16.56 -2.65
C ASP A 128 -21.17 15.83 -1.97
N PHE A 129 -19.96 15.93 -2.53
CA PHE A 129 -18.75 15.35 -1.95
C PHE A 129 -18.03 16.28 -0.96
N TYR A 130 -18.31 17.58 -1.01
CA TYR A 130 -17.64 18.58 -0.18
C TYR A 130 -18.53 19.10 0.96
N ARG A 131 -19.84 19.18 0.75
CA ARG A 131 -20.79 19.76 1.70
C ARG A 131 -21.58 18.74 2.51
N SER A 132 -21.61 17.50 2.05
CA SER A 132 -22.37 16.44 2.71
C SER A 132 -21.63 15.10 2.66
N ASP A 133 -22.13 14.14 3.41
CA ASP A 133 -21.71 12.74 3.22
C ASP A 133 -22.42 12.18 1.99
N ILE A 134 -21.68 11.90 0.94
CA ILE A 134 -22.23 11.34 -0.31
C ILE A 134 -23.00 10.03 -0.07
N ARG A 135 -22.63 9.22 0.95
CA ARG A 135 -23.37 8.01 1.31
C ARG A 135 -24.78 8.37 1.79
N GLU A 136 -24.89 9.33 2.69
CA GLU A 136 -26.18 9.77 3.21
C GLU A 136 -27.01 10.45 2.14
N THR A 137 -26.40 11.31 1.31
CA THR A 137 -27.07 11.95 0.17
C THR A 137 -27.67 10.93 -0.78
N LEU A 138 -26.89 9.93 -1.22
CA LEU A 138 -27.37 8.86 -2.10
C LEU A 138 -28.45 8.02 -1.43
N LYS A 139 -28.29 7.68 -0.15
CA LYS A 139 -29.29 6.94 0.62
C LYS A 139 -30.65 7.65 0.61
N GLN A 140 -30.67 8.94 0.89
CA GLN A 140 -31.90 9.75 0.89
C GLN A 140 -32.54 9.85 -0.51
N LEU A 141 -31.74 10.09 -1.55
CA LEU A 141 -32.22 10.14 -2.93
C LEU A 141 -32.84 8.81 -3.37
N LEU A 142 -32.21 7.69 -3.04
CA LEU A 142 -32.67 6.34 -3.38
C LEU A 142 -33.97 5.99 -2.63
N LEU A 143 -34.04 6.27 -1.32
CA LEU A 143 -35.23 6.04 -0.51
C LEU A 143 -36.41 6.87 -1.02
N LYS A 144 -36.21 8.17 -1.30
CA LYS A 144 -37.21 9.05 -1.89
C LYS A 144 -37.69 8.54 -3.25
N ALA A 145 -36.79 7.90 -4.00
CA ALA A 145 -37.12 7.26 -5.26
C ALA A 145 -37.76 5.87 -5.08
N GLY A 146 -37.97 5.37 -3.86
CA GLY A 146 -38.60 4.08 -3.58
C GLY A 146 -37.72 2.87 -3.90
N VAL A 147 -36.40 3.05 -3.95
CA VAL A 147 -35.46 1.94 -4.13
C VAL A 147 -35.30 1.22 -2.78
N PRO A 148 -35.56 -0.08 -2.70
CA PRO A 148 -35.29 -0.85 -1.49
C PRO A 148 -33.79 -0.93 -1.23
N LEU A 149 -33.38 -0.60 -0.02
CA LEU A 149 -31.99 -0.68 0.39
C LEU A 149 -31.78 -1.90 1.29
N GLN A 150 -30.69 -2.59 1.07
CA GLN A 150 -30.21 -3.68 1.92
C GLN A 150 -28.74 -3.40 2.25
N GLU A 151 -28.55 -2.58 3.29
CA GLU A 151 -27.20 -2.20 3.69
C GLU A 151 -26.37 -3.41 4.05
N ARG A 152 -25.17 -3.49 3.47
CA ARG A 152 -24.19 -4.53 3.75
C ARG A 152 -23.39 -4.17 4.98
N THR A 153 -23.05 -5.18 5.76
CA THR A 153 -22.13 -5.04 6.90
C THR A 153 -20.71 -4.79 6.42
N ASP A 154 -19.87 -4.23 7.28
CA ASP A 154 -18.45 -4.02 6.99
C ASP A 154 -17.72 -5.34 6.68
N VAL A 155 -18.13 -6.44 7.32
CA VAL A 155 -17.58 -7.78 7.07
C VAL A 155 -17.91 -8.26 5.65
N GLU A 156 -19.15 -8.08 5.21
CA GLU A 156 -19.56 -8.44 3.84
C GLU A 156 -18.82 -7.60 2.81
N LEU A 157 -18.71 -6.29 3.03
CA LEU A 157 -17.96 -5.38 2.15
C LEU A 157 -16.48 -5.75 2.09
N TYR A 158 -15.87 -6.04 3.23
CA TYR A 158 -14.48 -6.51 3.28
C TYR A 158 -14.29 -7.78 2.45
N SER A 159 -15.15 -8.79 2.64
CA SER A 159 -15.08 -10.05 1.93
C SER A 159 -15.28 -9.91 0.40
N MET A 160 -16.06 -8.91 -0.02
CA MET A 160 -16.26 -8.61 -1.45
C MET A 160 -15.04 -7.91 -2.07
N VAL A 161 -14.41 -6.98 -1.35
CA VAL A 161 -13.24 -6.21 -1.83
C VAL A 161 -11.96 -7.04 -1.74
N LEU A 162 -11.82 -7.80 -0.66
CA LEU A 162 -10.67 -8.64 -0.33
C LEU A 162 -11.14 -10.08 -0.06
N PRO A 163 -11.49 -10.86 -1.09
CA PRO A 163 -11.92 -12.24 -0.92
C PRO A 163 -10.87 -13.07 -0.18
N GLU A 164 -11.33 -13.94 0.71
CA GLU A 164 -10.47 -14.79 1.53
C GLU A 164 -9.49 -15.60 0.66
N GLY A 165 -8.22 -15.62 1.07
CA GLY A 165 -7.14 -16.29 0.35
C GLY A 165 -6.69 -15.59 -0.93
N SER A 166 -7.31 -14.46 -1.31
CA SER A 166 -6.92 -13.70 -2.50
C SER A 166 -5.51 -13.10 -2.38
N LYS A 167 -4.90 -12.81 -3.55
CA LYS A 167 -3.59 -12.11 -3.56
C LYS A 167 -3.67 -10.74 -2.92
N GLN A 168 -4.79 -10.05 -3.09
CA GLN A 168 -5.05 -8.72 -2.54
C GLN A 168 -5.14 -8.76 -1.01
N GLU A 169 -5.90 -9.71 -0.47
CA GLU A 169 -6.00 -9.89 0.97
C GLU A 169 -4.64 -10.23 1.60
N LYS A 170 -3.91 -11.20 1.03
CA LYS A 170 -2.57 -11.56 1.49
C LYS A 170 -1.60 -10.38 1.45
N ALA A 171 -1.67 -9.54 0.41
CA ALA A 171 -0.86 -8.34 0.30
C ALA A 171 -1.24 -7.30 1.37
N PHE A 172 -2.54 -7.12 1.64
CA PHE A 172 -3.03 -6.22 2.66
C PHE A 172 -2.61 -6.67 4.07
N ILE A 173 -2.80 -7.95 4.40
CA ILE A 173 -2.36 -8.53 5.69
C ILE A 173 -0.85 -8.34 5.87
N ARG A 174 -0.06 -8.61 4.83
CA ARG A 174 1.40 -8.40 4.86
C ARG A 174 1.76 -6.95 5.11
N LEU A 175 1.06 -6.00 4.48
CA LEU A 175 1.28 -4.57 4.70
C LEU A 175 1.03 -4.19 6.16
N ILE A 176 -0.08 -4.64 6.74
CA ILE A 176 -0.42 -4.41 8.15
C ILE A 176 0.64 -5.02 9.08
N ALA A 177 1.00 -6.30 8.85
CA ALA A 177 2.02 -6.97 9.65
C ALA A 177 3.37 -6.24 9.59
N THR A 178 3.80 -5.80 8.40
CA THR A 178 5.01 -5.01 8.22
C THR A 178 4.94 -3.70 8.98
N PHE A 179 3.80 -2.99 8.93
CA PHE A 179 3.62 -1.74 9.68
C PHE A 179 3.74 -1.97 11.19
N VAL A 180 3.08 -3.01 11.73
CA VAL A 180 3.15 -3.36 13.16
C VAL A 180 4.59 -3.67 13.57
N THR A 181 5.30 -4.47 12.76
CA THR A 181 6.71 -4.80 13.02
C THR A 181 7.59 -3.54 13.04
N LEU A 182 7.46 -2.68 12.03
CA LEU A 182 8.25 -1.44 11.94
C LEU A 182 7.94 -0.47 13.09
N LEU A 183 6.68 -0.32 13.45
CA LEU A 183 6.27 0.54 14.56
C LEU A 183 6.92 0.08 15.88
N LYS A 184 6.80 -1.21 16.18
CA LYS A 184 7.32 -1.78 17.42
C LYS A 184 8.86 -1.82 17.46
N SER A 185 9.50 -2.28 16.38
CA SER A 185 10.96 -2.38 16.29
C SER A 185 11.68 -1.02 16.28
N SER A 186 11.00 0.04 15.83
CA SER A 186 11.50 1.41 15.92
C SER A 186 11.29 2.06 17.29
N CYS A 187 10.66 1.37 18.25
CA CYS A 187 10.27 1.89 19.55
C CYS A 187 9.47 3.20 19.47
N ARG A 188 8.70 3.41 18.39
CA ARG A 188 7.87 4.59 18.18
C ARG A 188 6.42 4.31 18.56
N SER A 189 5.74 5.34 19.06
CA SER A 189 4.31 5.27 19.29
C SER A 189 3.52 5.66 18.03
N LEU A 190 2.25 5.27 17.96
CA LEU A 190 1.33 5.76 16.92
C LEU A 190 1.19 7.28 16.95
N LYS A 191 1.32 7.91 18.14
CA LYS A 191 1.30 9.38 18.28
C LYS A 191 2.48 10.02 17.55
N ASP A 192 3.67 9.44 17.65
CA ASP A 192 4.87 9.94 16.97
C ASP A 192 4.72 9.86 15.46
N VAL A 193 4.15 8.75 14.95
CA VAL A 193 3.89 8.58 13.53
C VAL A 193 2.85 9.58 13.02
N LEU A 194 1.75 9.79 13.75
CA LEU A 194 0.73 10.78 13.41
C LEU A 194 1.27 12.21 13.42
N LYS A 195 2.09 12.54 14.40
CA LYS A 195 2.75 13.86 14.45
C LYS A 195 3.64 14.08 13.23
N GLN A 196 4.39 13.07 12.82
CA GLN A 196 5.24 13.16 11.63
C GLN A 196 4.42 13.33 10.33
N THR A 197 3.26 12.67 10.19
CA THR A 197 2.39 12.84 9.02
C THR A 197 1.76 14.23 8.99
N ASP A 198 1.40 14.78 10.12
CA ASP A 198 0.87 16.14 10.27
C ASP A 198 1.94 17.20 9.92
N GLU A 199 3.14 17.08 10.46
CA GLU A 199 4.28 17.97 10.15
C GLU A 199 4.67 17.94 8.65
N ALA A 200 4.45 16.81 7.97
CA ALA A 200 4.70 16.64 6.53
C ALA A 200 3.53 17.07 5.64
N ASP A 201 2.40 17.52 6.21
CA ASP A 201 1.10 17.76 5.53
C ASP A 201 0.66 16.57 4.64
N ASP A 202 0.99 15.35 5.07
CA ASP A 202 0.64 14.12 4.36
C ASP A 202 -0.72 13.56 4.85
N ARG A 203 -1.79 14.22 4.40
CA ARG A 203 -3.18 13.86 4.75
C ARG A 203 -3.55 12.44 4.38
N ARG A 204 -2.94 11.88 3.33
CA ARG A 204 -3.21 10.50 2.91
C ARG A 204 -2.62 9.51 3.90
N SER A 205 -1.37 9.68 4.29
CA SER A 205 -0.72 8.84 5.30
C SER A 205 -1.39 9.01 6.66
N GLU A 206 -1.74 10.23 7.05
CA GLU A 206 -2.50 10.50 8.27
C GLU A 206 -3.83 9.74 8.30
N PHE A 207 -4.62 9.81 7.21
CA PHE A 207 -5.87 9.07 7.07
C PHE A 207 -5.67 7.56 7.22
N VAL A 208 -4.67 7.01 6.54
CA VAL A 208 -4.38 5.56 6.58
C VAL A 208 -3.96 5.13 7.98
N VAL A 209 -3.10 5.91 8.66
CA VAL A 209 -2.66 5.60 10.03
C VAL A 209 -3.82 5.68 11.00
N LYS A 210 -4.64 6.74 10.95
CA LYS A 210 -5.78 6.92 11.87
C LYS A 210 -6.89 5.88 11.68
N ASN A 211 -7.24 5.60 10.43
CA ASN A 211 -8.48 4.87 10.12
C ASN A 211 -8.26 3.38 9.76
N ILE A 212 -7.02 2.99 9.46
CA ILE A 212 -6.70 1.61 9.08
C ILE A 212 -5.71 0.99 10.08
N PHE A 213 -4.50 1.54 10.20
CA PHE A 213 -3.46 0.92 11.02
C PHE A 213 -3.76 0.98 12.51
N ARG A 214 -4.21 2.12 13.01
CA ARG A 214 -4.50 2.30 14.43
C ARG A 214 -5.55 1.31 14.96
N PRO A 215 -6.75 1.18 14.37
CA PRO A 215 -7.76 0.25 14.86
C PRO A 215 -7.26 -1.21 14.83
N VAL A 216 -6.53 -1.60 13.78
CA VAL A 216 -5.97 -2.95 13.68
C VAL A 216 -4.89 -3.18 14.73
N TYR A 217 -3.99 -2.23 14.92
CA TYR A 217 -2.93 -2.32 15.92
C TYR A 217 -3.49 -2.40 17.35
N GLU A 218 -4.46 -1.54 17.70
CA GLU A 218 -5.11 -1.55 19.01
C GLU A 218 -5.80 -2.90 19.29
N ARG A 219 -6.48 -3.45 18.28
CA ARG A 219 -7.11 -4.77 18.37
C ARG A 219 -6.11 -5.90 18.49
N TYR A 220 -5.02 -5.84 17.75
CA TYR A 220 -3.91 -6.80 17.84
C TYR A 220 -3.26 -6.78 19.23
N ALA A 221 -2.93 -5.60 19.73
CA ALA A 221 -2.33 -5.44 21.05
C ALA A 221 -3.28 -5.93 22.19
N GLU A 222 -4.60 -5.71 22.03
CA GLU A 222 -5.60 -6.22 22.97
C GLU A 222 -5.72 -7.74 22.91
N ALA A 223 -5.68 -8.33 21.73
CA ALA A 223 -5.73 -9.77 21.55
C ALA A 223 -4.53 -10.47 22.21
N LEU A 224 -3.32 -9.91 22.07
CA LEU A 224 -2.12 -10.41 22.75
C LEU A 224 -2.27 -10.33 24.27
N ARG A 225 -2.70 -9.18 24.80
CA ARG A 225 -2.88 -8.97 26.26
C ARG A 225 -3.91 -9.92 26.84
N SER A 226 -5.07 -10.06 26.20
CA SER A 226 -6.16 -10.92 26.69
C SER A 226 -5.83 -12.40 26.63
N SER A 227 -4.97 -12.82 25.70
CA SER A 227 -4.50 -14.22 25.62
C SER A 227 -3.24 -14.51 26.43
N GLY A 228 -2.65 -13.50 27.08
CA GLY A 228 -1.37 -13.64 27.80
C GLY A 228 -0.19 -13.96 26.88
N GLN A 229 -0.28 -13.58 25.60
CA GLN A 229 0.74 -13.81 24.58
C GLN A 229 1.55 -12.56 24.31
N ILE A 230 2.78 -12.77 23.84
CA ILE A 230 3.69 -11.71 23.36
C ILE A 230 4.22 -12.09 22.01
N ASP A 231 4.50 -11.11 21.16
CA ASP A 231 5.27 -11.33 19.94
C ASP A 231 6.78 -11.19 20.17
N PHE A 232 7.58 -11.47 19.11
CA PHE A 232 9.05 -11.40 19.21
C PHE A 232 9.56 -10.01 19.59
N THR A 233 8.91 -8.95 19.13
CA THR A 233 9.32 -7.58 19.49
C THR A 233 8.97 -7.27 20.93
N ASP A 234 7.80 -7.71 21.40
CA ASP A 234 7.43 -7.58 22.83
C ASP A 234 8.43 -8.31 23.73
N ALA A 235 8.90 -9.49 23.31
CA ALA A 235 9.91 -10.24 24.06
C ALA A 235 11.20 -9.43 24.22
N ILE A 236 11.68 -8.77 23.15
CA ILE A 236 12.87 -7.91 23.20
C ILE A 236 12.63 -6.70 24.09
N LEU A 237 11.47 -6.03 23.95
CA LEU A 237 11.13 -4.87 24.78
C LEU A 237 11.05 -5.22 26.26
N GLN A 238 10.38 -6.32 26.63
CA GLN A 238 10.29 -6.80 28.00
C GLN A 238 11.66 -7.24 28.54
N ALA A 239 12.47 -7.92 27.73
CA ALA A 239 13.83 -8.27 28.11
C ALA A 239 14.69 -7.02 28.38
N THR A 240 14.51 -5.95 27.58
CA THR A 240 15.19 -4.68 27.80
C THR A 240 14.84 -4.06 29.15
N GLU A 241 13.54 -4.02 29.48
CA GLU A 241 13.06 -3.51 30.76
C GLU A 241 13.55 -4.37 31.93
N LEU A 242 13.50 -5.70 31.78
CA LEU A 242 13.99 -6.62 32.79
C LEU A 242 15.49 -6.45 33.04
N CYS A 243 16.30 -6.34 32.00
CA CYS A 243 17.74 -6.09 32.13
C CYS A 243 18.05 -4.80 32.88
N ARG A 244 17.31 -3.73 32.63
CA ARG A 244 17.44 -2.46 33.33
C ARG A 244 17.06 -2.55 34.79
N ALA A 245 16.00 -3.32 35.11
CA ALA A 245 15.49 -3.44 36.47
C ALA A 245 16.32 -4.36 37.37
N THR A 246 16.87 -5.45 36.82
CA THR A 246 17.44 -6.54 37.65
C THR A 246 18.94 -6.77 37.47
N HIS A 247 19.54 -6.31 36.37
CA HIS A 247 20.93 -6.62 35.96
C HIS A 247 21.30 -8.11 36.18
N PRO A 248 20.57 -9.04 35.56
CA PRO A 248 20.50 -10.43 36.03
C PRO A 248 21.78 -11.25 35.77
N VAL A 249 22.66 -10.82 34.86
CA VAL A 249 23.84 -11.58 34.43
C VAL A 249 25.02 -10.68 34.20
N SER A 250 26.23 -11.12 34.64
CA SER A 250 27.50 -10.44 34.37
C SER A 250 28.18 -11.07 33.18
N TYR A 251 28.56 -10.23 32.20
CA TYR A 251 29.32 -10.62 31.03
C TYR A 251 30.63 -9.86 30.93
N GLU A 252 31.70 -10.53 30.50
CA GLU A 252 32.96 -9.87 30.14
C GLU A 252 32.93 -9.38 28.67
N TYR A 253 32.24 -10.11 27.82
CA TYR A 253 32.11 -9.83 26.39
C TYR A 253 30.67 -9.94 25.96
N ILE A 254 30.23 -9.00 25.14
CA ILE A 254 28.97 -9.03 24.42
C ILE A 254 29.32 -9.08 22.92
N ILE A 255 29.02 -10.19 22.27
CA ILE A 255 29.37 -10.40 20.86
C ILE A 255 28.07 -10.43 20.04
N VAL A 256 28.01 -9.60 18.98
CA VAL A 256 26.86 -9.52 18.08
C VAL A 256 27.28 -9.78 16.65
N ASP A 257 26.70 -10.78 16.05
CA ASP A 257 26.88 -11.11 14.65
C ASP A 257 25.77 -10.49 13.79
N GLU A 258 26.02 -10.35 12.48
CA GLU A 258 25.09 -9.75 11.50
C GLU A 258 24.54 -8.37 11.96
N PHE A 259 25.43 -7.55 12.51
CA PHE A 259 25.06 -6.28 13.15
C PHE A 259 24.40 -5.27 12.18
N GLN A 260 24.57 -5.40 10.85
CA GLN A 260 23.89 -4.57 9.86
C GLN A 260 22.37 -4.73 9.87
N ASP A 261 21.85 -5.78 10.51
CA ASP A 261 20.41 -6.04 10.61
C ASP A 261 19.79 -5.59 11.95
N ILE A 262 20.55 -4.79 12.72
CA ILE A 262 20.10 -4.27 14.01
C ILE A 262 18.95 -3.28 13.84
N SER A 263 17.93 -3.41 14.69
CA SER A 263 16.81 -2.48 14.84
C SER A 263 16.93 -1.68 16.14
N VAL A 264 16.13 -0.63 16.30
CA VAL A 264 16.18 0.25 17.46
C VAL A 264 15.85 -0.49 18.76
N ASP A 265 14.90 -1.40 18.75
CA ASP A 265 14.55 -2.25 19.92
C ASP A 265 15.75 -3.12 20.36
N ARG A 266 16.45 -3.76 19.41
CA ARG A 266 17.65 -4.55 19.69
C ARG A 266 18.81 -3.71 20.15
N TYR A 267 18.98 -2.51 19.57
CA TYR A 267 19.94 -1.53 20.05
C TYR A 267 19.67 -1.18 21.51
N ASN A 268 18.42 -0.86 21.88
CA ASN A 268 18.04 -0.55 23.25
C ASN A 268 18.31 -1.71 24.22
N PHE A 269 18.10 -2.95 23.76
CA PHE A 269 18.44 -4.14 24.53
C PHE A 269 19.94 -4.28 24.75
N LEU A 270 20.76 -4.05 23.73
CA LEU A 270 22.22 -4.06 23.88
C LEU A 270 22.73 -2.99 24.83
N ILE A 271 22.15 -1.79 24.79
CA ILE A 271 22.49 -0.72 25.73
C ILE A 271 22.13 -1.14 27.16
N ALA A 272 20.94 -1.71 27.39
CA ALA A 272 20.52 -2.19 28.71
C ALA A 272 21.47 -3.29 29.25
N LEU A 273 21.92 -4.20 28.40
CA LEU A 273 22.92 -5.20 28.77
C LEU A 273 24.26 -4.57 29.17
N ARG A 274 24.75 -3.57 28.43
CA ARG A 274 26.00 -2.86 28.74
C ARG A 274 25.90 -2.06 30.04
N GLU A 275 24.78 -1.36 30.26
CA GLU A 275 24.53 -0.61 31.50
C GLU A 275 24.59 -1.53 32.72
N GLY A 276 24.05 -2.74 32.62
CA GLY A 276 24.16 -3.78 33.65
C GLY A 276 25.53 -4.43 33.78
N ASN A 277 26.42 -4.24 32.78
CA ASN A 277 27.76 -4.83 32.72
C ASN A 277 28.82 -3.81 32.32
N PRO A 278 29.11 -2.77 33.13
CA PRO A 278 30.01 -1.69 32.74
C PRO A 278 31.39 -2.11 32.25
N PRO A 279 32.04 -3.19 32.76
CA PRO A 279 33.33 -3.63 32.25
C PRO A 279 33.23 -4.45 30.93
N ALA A 280 32.02 -4.85 30.49
CA ALA A 280 31.88 -5.68 29.34
C ALA A 280 32.33 -4.98 28.04
N LYS A 281 33.09 -5.70 27.23
CA LYS A 281 33.53 -5.26 25.90
C LYS A 281 32.50 -5.67 24.88
N LEU A 282 32.04 -4.70 24.07
CA LEU A 282 31.13 -4.97 22.95
C LEU A 282 31.93 -5.23 21.68
N TYR A 283 31.66 -6.35 21.03
CA TYR A 283 32.26 -6.73 19.76
C TYR A 283 31.16 -7.03 18.74
N CYS A 284 31.07 -6.22 17.68
CA CYS A 284 30.04 -6.35 16.65
C CYS A 284 30.67 -6.69 15.30
N VAL A 285 30.10 -7.68 14.61
CA VAL A 285 30.52 -8.08 13.27
C VAL A 285 29.32 -7.89 12.33
N GLY A 286 29.60 -7.36 11.15
CA GLY A 286 28.55 -7.16 10.15
C GLY A 286 29.09 -6.66 8.81
N ASP A 287 28.25 -6.67 7.81
CA ASP A 287 28.55 -6.22 6.46
C ASP A 287 27.41 -5.36 5.90
N ASP A 288 27.63 -4.05 5.82
CA ASP A 288 26.63 -3.08 5.29
C ASP A 288 26.21 -3.43 3.85
N TRP A 289 27.05 -4.12 3.08
CA TRP A 289 26.69 -4.56 1.73
C TRP A 289 25.64 -5.68 1.72
N GLN A 290 25.44 -6.37 2.86
CA GLN A 290 24.46 -7.44 3.01
C GLN A 290 23.18 -6.97 3.73
N SER A 291 23.05 -5.68 4.05
CA SER A 291 21.84 -5.14 4.68
C SER A 291 20.68 -5.11 3.70
N ILE A 292 19.80 -6.09 3.80
CA ILE A 292 18.58 -6.23 2.97
C ILE A 292 17.31 -6.27 3.80
N TYR A 293 17.38 -6.15 5.14
CA TYR A 293 16.27 -6.32 6.06
C TYR A 293 15.67 -4.98 6.57
N ARG A 294 15.79 -3.89 5.80
CA ARG A 294 15.17 -2.60 6.15
C ARG A 294 13.66 -2.72 6.36
N PHE A 295 12.98 -3.59 5.62
CA PHE A 295 11.56 -3.84 5.76
C PHE A 295 11.15 -4.53 7.08
N SER A 296 12.10 -5.13 7.80
CA SER A 296 11.90 -5.71 9.14
C SER A 296 12.38 -4.80 10.28
N GLY A 297 12.76 -3.55 9.97
CA GLY A 297 13.08 -2.53 10.96
C GLY A 297 14.57 -2.30 11.22
N SER A 298 15.48 -2.90 10.42
CA SER A 298 16.90 -2.59 10.57
C SER A 298 17.19 -1.10 10.28
N ASP A 299 18.04 -0.50 11.11
CA ASP A 299 18.47 0.90 10.98
C ASP A 299 19.97 0.98 10.71
N MET A 300 20.31 1.26 9.46
CA MET A 300 21.69 1.38 9.02
C MET A 300 22.47 2.52 9.69
N ALA A 301 21.81 3.51 10.27
CA ALA A 301 22.51 4.55 11.02
C ALA A 301 23.23 3.96 12.24
N LEU A 302 22.64 2.97 12.90
CA LEU A 302 23.25 2.27 14.03
C LEU A 302 24.56 1.54 13.65
N PHE A 303 24.62 1.04 12.41
CA PHE A 303 25.82 0.40 11.88
C PHE A 303 26.84 1.43 11.39
N ASN A 304 26.44 2.37 10.55
CA ASN A 304 27.34 3.31 9.89
C ASN A 304 27.93 4.34 10.87
N ASP A 305 27.15 4.79 11.85
CA ASP A 305 27.56 5.77 12.84
C ASP A 305 27.87 5.11 14.20
N PHE A 306 28.42 3.92 14.21
CA PHE A 306 28.61 3.07 15.39
C PHE A 306 29.22 3.82 16.58
N ALA A 307 30.28 4.61 16.37
CA ALA A 307 30.93 5.38 17.42
C ALA A 307 30.00 6.43 18.07
N ARG A 308 29.04 6.98 17.32
CA ARG A 308 28.03 7.91 17.85
C ARG A 308 27.11 7.24 18.86
N PHE A 309 26.74 5.99 18.63
CA PHE A 309 25.78 5.25 19.44
C PHE A 309 26.41 4.47 20.58
N PHE A 310 27.65 3.96 20.39
CA PHE A 310 28.31 3.08 21.34
C PHE A 310 29.54 3.69 22.00
N GLY A 311 29.96 4.90 21.59
CA GLY A 311 31.13 5.58 22.12
C GLY A 311 32.42 5.23 21.37
N PRO A 312 33.62 5.54 21.97
CA PRO A 312 34.91 5.29 21.33
C PRO A 312 35.04 3.86 20.85
N THR A 313 35.40 3.67 19.57
CA THR A 313 35.33 2.39 18.88
C THR A 313 36.55 2.20 18.00
N GLU A 314 37.08 0.99 17.96
CA GLU A 314 38.04 0.54 16.96
C GLU A 314 37.28 -0.20 15.84
N ILE A 315 37.54 0.19 14.59
CA ILE A 315 36.89 -0.39 13.41
C ILE A 315 37.96 -1.11 12.57
N ASN A 316 37.77 -2.40 12.42
CA ASN A 316 38.61 -3.23 11.57
C ASN A 316 37.83 -3.70 10.34
N LYS A 317 38.47 -3.70 9.17
CA LYS A 317 37.85 -4.14 7.92
C LYS A 317 38.47 -5.48 7.46
N ILE A 318 37.59 -6.44 7.14
CA ILE A 318 37.96 -7.69 6.48
C ILE A 318 37.80 -7.48 4.98
N GLU A 319 38.92 -7.40 4.24
CA GLU A 319 38.91 -7.08 2.82
C GLU A 319 39.25 -8.29 1.93
N THR A 320 39.60 -9.42 2.50
CA THR A 320 39.93 -10.65 1.76
C THR A 320 38.73 -11.57 1.69
N ILE A 321 38.30 -11.94 0.47
CA ILE A 321 37.22 -12.88 0.22
C ILE A 321 37.81 -14.27 -0.12
N TYR A 322 37.28 -15.28 0.57
CA TYR A 322 37.66 -16.70 0.39
C TYR A 322 36.62 -17.50 -0.40
N ARG A 323 35.45 -16.93 -0.67
CA ARG A 323 34.27 -17.61 -1.22
C ARG A 323 34.28 -17.70 -2.75
N PHE A 324 34.82 -16.69 -3.43
CA PHE A 324 34.90 -16.61 -4.90
C PHE A 324 36.05 -15.70 -5.34
N GLY A 325 36.46 -15.86 -6.60
CA GLY A 325 37.58 -15.16 -7.18
C GLY A 325 37.21 -14.04 -8.16
N GLU A 326 38.19 -13.53 -8.91
CA GLU A 326 37.94 -12.64 -10.03
C GLU A 326 37.32 -13.43 -11.20
N PRO A 327 36.43 -12.80 -12.04
CA PRO A 327 36.09 -11.36 -12.03
C PRO A 327 34.93 -10.99 -11.12
N LEU A 328 34.34 -11.94 -10.37
CA LEU A 328 33.12 -11.70 -9.59
C LEU A 328 33.34 -10.70 -8.43
N VAL A 329 34.50 -10.78 -7.76
CA VAL A 329 34.86 -9.82 -6.69
C VAL A 329 34.85 -8.40 -7.22
N GLY A 330 35.58 -8.14 -8.30
CA GLY A 330 35.64 -6.79 -8.86
C GLY A 330 34.33 -6.28 -9.45
N LEU A 331 33.49 -7.16 -10.01
CA LEU A 331 32.19 -6.80 -10.53
C LEU A 331 31.23 -6.42 -9.41
N SER A 332 31.15 -7.26 -8.36
CA SER A 332 30.31 -7.04 -7.20
C SER A 332 30.68 -5.76 -6.45
N ALA A 333 31.98 -5.55 -6.21
CA ALA A 333 32.49 -4.35 -5.56
C ALA A 333 32.13 -3.08 -6.33
N ARG A 334 32.32 -3.06 -7.65
CA ARG A 334 31.96 -1.92 -8.51
C ARG A 334 30.45 -1.66 -8.54
N PHE A 335 29.65 -2.71 -8.53
CA PHE A 335 28.20 -2.58 -8.50
C PHE A 335 27.71 -1.93 -7.19
N ILE A 336 28.13 -2.47 -6.04
CA ILE A 336 27.66 -2.01 -4.73
C ILE A 336 28.19 -0.61 -4.41
N GLN A 337 29.47 -0.32 -4.71
CA GLN A 337 30.08 0.98 -4.42
C GLN A 337 29.57 2.14 -5.31
N ARG A 338 28.66 1.89 -6.26
CA ARG A 338 27.89 2.96 -6.92
C ARG A 338 26.97 3.68 -5.96
N ASN A 339 26.50 3.00 -4.91
CA ASN A 339 25.76 3.63 -3.84
C ASN A 339 26.74 4.34 -2.89
N THR A 340 26.71 5.66 -2.88
CA THR A 340 27.62 6.49 -2.06
C THR A 340 27.36 6.39 -0.55
N ALA A 341 26.20 5.83 -0.14
CA ALA A 341 25.89 5.58 1.26
C ALA A 341 26.54 4.32 1.83
N GLN A 342 27.14 3.47 0.97
CA GLN A 342 27.84 2.25 1.38
C GLN A 342 29.27 2.55 1.86
N ILE A 343 29.73 1.79 2.84
CA ILE A 343 31.11 1.87 3.31
C ILE A 343 32.05 1.39 2.21
N LYS A 344 33.02 2.23 1.83
CA LYS A 344 34.02 1.86 0.83
C LYS A 344 34.96 0.80 1.40
N LYS A 345 35.05 -0.33 0.69
CA LYS A 345 35.92 -1.48 1.02
C LYS A 345 36.81 -1.80 -0.18
N ASN A 346 38.06 -2.09 0.09
CA ASN A 346 39.00 -2.54 -0.93
C ASN A 346 39.07 -4.08 -0.96
N ILE A 347 37.98 -4.68 -1.48
CA ILE A 347 37.81 -6.12 -1.47
C ILE A 347 38.70 -6.78 -2.54
N ARG A 348 39.38 -7.83 -2.16
CA ARG A 348 40.26 -8.65 -3.02
C ARG A 348 40.06 -10.13 -2.75
N PRO A 349 40.17 -10.98 -3.77
CA PRO A 349 40.10 -12.42 -3.56
C PRO A 349 41.36 -12.93 -2.85
N PHE A 350 41.22 -14.03 -2.14
CA PHE A 350 42.36 -14.75 -1.59
C PHE A 350 43.26 -15.29 -2.74
N SER A 351 44.56 -15.14 -2.61
CA SER A 351 45.50 -15.60 -3.62
C SER A 351 45.44 -17.13 -3.75
N GLY A 352 45.26 -17.64 -4.97
CA GLY A 352 45.07 -19.07 -5.24
C GLY A 352 43.61 -19.51 -5.36
N GLN A 353 42.66 -18.59 -5.22
CA GLN A 353 41.22 -18.87 -5.43
C GLN A 353 40.95 -19.23 -6.89
N MET A 354 40.05 -20.19 -7.14
CA MET A 354 39.66 -20.58 -8.49
C MET A 354 39.05 -19.38 -9.25
N LYS A 355 39.27 -19.35 -10.56
CA LYS A 355 38.62 -18.38 -11.44
C LYS A 355 37.12 -18.60 -11.42
N THR A 356 36.38 -17.54 -11.20
CA THR A 356 34.91 -17.54 -11.28
C THR A 356 34.50 -17.23 -12.71
N GLU A 357 33.71 -18.10 -13.32
CA GLU A 357 33.12 -17.86 -14.63
C GLU A 357 31.75 -17.17 -14.47
N LEU A 358 31.49 -16.17 -15.30
CA LEU A 358 30.22 -15.46 -15.38
C LEU A 358 29.61 -15.69 -16.75
N SER A 359 28.39 -16.19 -16.80
CA SER A 359 27.63 -16.34 -18.03
C SER A 359 26.33 -15.57 -17.95
N PHE A 360 25.89 -15.03 -19.08
CA PHE A 360 24.61 -14.32 -19.20
C PHE A 360 23.74 -15.04 -20.22
N GLN A 361 22.53 -15.42 -19.80
CA GLN A 361 21.55 -16.03 -20.69
C GLN A 361 20.27 -15.22 -20.70
N ALA A 362 19.78 -14.92 -21.90
CA ALA A 362 18.46 -14.34 -22.08
C ALA A 362 17.39 -15.45 -22.09
N TYR A 363 16.27 -15.20 -21.43
CA TYR A 363 15.12 -16.11 -21.41
C TYR A 363 13.82 -15.30 -21.47
N ASP A 364 12.77 -15.90 -21.99
CA ASP A 364 11.40 -15.39 -21.87
C ASP A 364 10.70 -15.99 -20.63
N ARG A 365 9.51 -15.42 -20.30
CA ARG A 365 8.75 -15.86 -19.11
C ARG A 365 8.32 -17.32 -19.15
N ASN A 366 8.25 -17.95 -20.32
CA ASN A 366 7.77 -19.32 -20.49
C ASN A 366 8.92 -20.33 -20.49
N SER A 367 10.16 -19.88 -20.81
CA SER A 367 11.34 -20.75 -20.99
C SER A 367 12.31 -20.74 -19.81
N TYR A 368 12.13 -19.87 -18.77
CA TYR A 368 13.12 -19.72 -17.71
C TYR A 368 13.41 -21.01 -16.94
N CYS A 369 12.40 -21.85 -16.67
CA CYS A 369 12.61 -23.13 -15.98
C CYS A 369 13.51 -24.08 -16.78
N ASN A 370 13.30 -24.16 -18.10
CA ASN A 370 14.09 -25.02 -18.98
C ASN A 370 15.54 -24.53 -19.06
N VAL A 371 15.74 -23.21 -19.09
CA VAL A 371 17.09 -22.62 -19.10
C VAL A 371 17.83 -22.93 -17.79
N ILE A 372 17.14 -22.80 -16.63
CA ILE A 372 17.73 -23.17 -15.34
C ILE A 372 18.11 -24.64 -15.28
N VAL A 373 17.21 -25.54 -15.71
CA VAL A 373 17.46 -26.98 -15.73
C VAL A 373 18.65 -27.33 -16.62
N GLN A 374 18.75 -26.72 -17.82
CA GLN A 374 19.88 -26.92 -18.72
C GLN A 374 21.20 -26.40 -18.12
N LEU A 375 21.18 -25.24 -17.46
CA LEU A 375 22.32 -24.69 -16.76
C LEU A 375 22.83 -25.63 -15.66
N ILE A 376 21.93 -26.11 -14.80
CA ILE A 376 22.25 -27.04 -13.72
C ILE A 376 22.86 -28.35 -14.31
N ALA A 377 22.23 -28.87 -15.35
CA ALA A 377 22.73 -30.09 -16.03
C ALA A 377 24.09 -29.90 -16.72
N SER A 378 24.46 -28.66 -17.05
CA SER A 378 25.76 -28.34 -17.65
C SER A 378 26.91 -28.19 -16.63
N ILE A 379 26.60 -28.16 -15.32
CA ILE A 379 27.61 -28.09 -14.26
C ILE A 379 28.27 -29.46 -14.13
N PRO A 380 29.62 -29.57 -14.30
CA PRO A 380 30.28 -30.83 -14.12
C PRO A 380 30.13 -31.38 -12.69
N ALA A 381 29.95 -32.70 -12.55
CA ALA A 381 29.68 -33.34 -11.26
C ALA A 381 30.80 -33.18 -10.22
N ASP A 382 32.00 -32.86 -10.66
CA ASP A 382 33.18 -32.57 -9.82
C ASP A 382 33.21 -31.12 -9.29
N LYS A 383 32.26 -30.28 -9.73
CA LYS A 383 32.13 -28.89 -9.29
C LYS A 383 30.82 -28.62 -8.52
N SER A 384 30.05 -29.64 -8.21
CA SER A 384 28.76 -29.52 -7.48
C SER A 384 28.91 -29.59 -5.96
#